data_8d3c8e1b68b0f25b96c2cddbf6b883ab
#
_entry.id   8d3c8e1b68b0f25b96c2cddbf6b883ab
#
_cell.length_a   1.000
_cell.length_b   1.000
_cell.length_c   1.000
_cell.angle_alpha   90.00
_cell.angle_beta   90.00
_cell.angle_gamma   90.00
#
_symmetry.space_group_name_H-M   'P 1'
#
loop_
_entity.id
_entity.type
_entity.pdbx_description
1 polymer ?
#
loop_
_entity_poly.entity_id
_entity_poly.type
_entity_poly.pdbx_seq_one_letter_code
_entity_poly.pdbx_strand_id
1 'polypeptide(L)' 'GTAKHCDYSPQPPNNGWTQCASENGTCSFTGTRAVGYGANGAFFYRNATSSIACNDATFGDPIPNTAKACYYK' A
#
# COMPACT_ATOMS: atom_id res chain seq x y z
N GLY A 1 26.28 -15.76 -5.75
CA GLY A 1 25.96 -15.83 -5.50
C GLY A 1 25.61 -15.93 -5.14
N THR A 2 25.66 -15.96 -4.87
CA THR A 2 25.11 -16.04 -4.33
C THR A 2 24.27 -15.81 -4.14
N ALA A 3 24.13 -16.34 -4.03
CA ALA A 3 23.09 -16.28 -3.66
C ALA A 3 22.52 -15.20 -3.52
N LYS A 4 22.08 -14.99 -4.08
CA LYS A 4 21.45 -14.18 -3.92
C LYS A 4 20.30 -14.40 -4.18
N HIS A 5 19.75 -14.49 -3.64
CA HIS A 5 18.46 -14.61 -3.80
C HIS A 5 17.90 -13.27 -3.85
N CYS A 6 16.78 -13.19 -4.37
CA CYS A 6 16.13 -11.99 -4.42
C CYS A 6 15.44 -11.79 -3.20
N ASP A 7 15.92 -10.91 -2.47
CA ASP A 7 15.17 -10.50 -1.40
C ASP A 7 14.31 -9.43 -1.86
N TYR A 8 13.06 -9.55 -1.68
CA TYR A 8 12.19 -8.44 -1.97
C TYR A 8 11.27 -8.26 -0.80
N SER A 9 10.88 -7.03 -0.58
CA SER A 9 9.94 -6.75 0.48
C SER A 9 8.56 -7.24 0.07
N PRO A 10 7.80 -7.81 0.99
CA PRO A 10 6.42 -8.13 0.70
C PRO A 10 5.68 -6.88 0.26
N GLN A 11 4.82 -7.02 -0.72
CA GLN A 11 4.05 -5.89 -1.18
C GLN A 11 2.64 -6.34 -1.52
N PRO A 12 1.68 -5.40 -1.48
CA PRO A 12 0.31 -5.72 -1.81
C PRO A 12 0.17 -6.26 -3.22
N PRO A 13 -0.84 -7.10 -3.46
CA PRO A 13 -1.82 -7.55 -2.49
C PRO A 13 -1.40 -8.80 -1.73
N ASN A 14 -0.21 -9.29 -1.94
CA ASN A 14 0.26 -10.56 -1.38
C ASN A 14 1.01 -10.37 -0.09
N ASN A 15 1.42 -11.47 0.52
CA ASN A 15 2.36 -11.49 1.64
C ASN A 15 1.85 -10.81 2.90
N GLY A 16 0.58 -11.04 3.23
CA GLY A 16 0.05 -10.55 4.48
C GLY A 16 -0.60 -9.17 4.41
N TRP A 17 -0.64 -8.57 3.25
CA TRP A 17 -1.31 -7.29 3.07
C TRP A 17 -2.82 -7.52 2.92
N THR A 18 -3.61 -6.62 3.50
CA THR A 18 -5.07 -6.67 3.44
C THR A 18 -5.58 -5.40 2.78
N GLN A 19 -6.42 -5.55 1.78
CA GLN A 19 -7.01 -4.37 1.14
C GLN A 19 -7.96 -3.70 2.11
N CYS A 20 -7.82 -2.39 2.28
CA CYS A 20 -8.61 -1.63 3.22
C CYS A 20 -9.44 -0.54 2.57
N ALA A 21 -9.13 -0.15 1.34
CA ALA A 21 -9.92 0.88 0.65
C ALA A 21 -9.58 0.87 -0.82
N SER A 22 -10.51 1.41 -1.61
CA SER A 22 -10.24 1.73 -3.01
C SER A 22 -9.77 3.16 -3.10
N GLU A 23 -9.26 3.55 -4.24
CA GLU A 23 -8.82 4.93 -4.47
C GLU A 23 -9.95 5.90 -4.11
N ASN A 24 -9.59 6.95 -3.39
CA ASN A 24 -10.50 7.98 -2.88
C ASN A 24 -11.37 7.53 -1.70
N GLY A 25 -11.14 6.33 -1.19
CA GLY A 25 -11.80 5.88 0.03
C GLY A 25 -10.97 6.19 1.26
N THR A 26 -11.32 5.58 2.38
CA THR A 26 -10.60 5.73 3.63
C THR A 26 -10.23 4.35 4.16
N CYS A 27 -8.95 4.16 4.43
CA CYS A 27 -8.45 2.91 4.99
C CYS A 27 -8.54 3.01 6.50
N SER A 28 -9.17 2.04 7.15
CA SER A 28 -9.33 2.02 8.60
C SER A 28 -8.83 0.70 9.17
N PHE A 29 -8.21 0.76 10.34
CA PHE A 29 -7.64 -0.42 10.98
C PHE A 29 -7.39 -0.13 12.45
N THR A 30 -6.85 -1.11 13.16
CA THR A 30 -6.54 -0.97 14.57
C THR A 30 -5.04 -0.75 14.76
N GLY A 31 -4.68 0.25 15.52
CA GLY A 31 -3.29 0.52 15.86
C GLY A 31 -2.54 1.21 14.73
N THR A 32 -1.23 1.19 14.80
CA THR A 32 -0.35 1.80 13.80
C THR A 32 0.11 0.71 12.84
N ARG A 33 -0.06 0.96 11.55
CA ARG A 33 0.27 -0.03 10.53
C ARG A 33 0.90 0.62 9.32
N ALA A 34 1.64 -0.18 8.57
CA ALA A 34 2.14 0.24 7.28
C ALA A 34 0.99 0.16 6.28
N VAL A 35 0.86 1.16 5.44
CA VAL A 35 -0.20 1.23 4.42
C VAL A 35 0.46 1.47 3.08
N GLY A 36 0.07 0.67 2.08
CA GLY A 36 0.54 0.82 0.72
C GLY A 36 -0.59 1.27 -0.18
N TYR A 37 -0.31 2.21 -1.06
CA TYR A 37 -1.28 2.77 -2.01
C TYR A 37 -0.71 2.62 -3.41
N GLY A 38 -1.44 1.97 -4.28
CA GLY A 38 -0.99 1.77 -5.65
C GLY A 38 -1.70 0.63 -6.35
N ALA A 39 -1.08 0.16 -7.43
CA ALA A 39 -1.58 -0.95 -8.23
C ALA A 39 -0.44 -1.49 -9.08
N ASN A 40 -0.60 -2.73 -9.56
CA ASN A 40 0.31 -3.33 -10.53
C ASN A 40 1.79 -3.26 -10.13
N GLY A 41 2.06 -3.39 -8.84
CA GLY A 41 3.44 -3.39 -8.35
C GLY A 41 4.04 -2.02 -8.10
N ALA A 42 3.31 -0.96 -8.40
CA ALA A 42 3.77 0.41 -8.16
C ALA A 42 3.03 0.95 -6.94
N PHE A 43 3.74 1.05 -5.83
CA PHE A 43 3.14 1.45 -4.56
C PHE A 43 3.97 2.48 -3.85
N PHE A 44 3.29 3.39 -3.16
CA PHE A 44 3.90 4.26 -2.18
C PHE A 44 3.39 3.86 -0.80
N TYR A 45 4.20 4.01 0.22
CA TYR A 45 3.90 3.50 1.55
C TYR A 45 3.96 4.61 2.59
N ARG A 46 3.09 4.52 3.58
CA ARG A 46 3.12 5.38 4.75
C ARG A 46 2.68 4.59 5.96
N ASN A 47 3.19 4.96 7.13
CA ASN A 47 2.67 4.42 8.37
C ASN A 47 1.53 5.31 8.82
N ALA A 48 0.49 4.70 9.38
CA ALA A 48 -0.65 5.45 9.85
C ALA A 48 -1.24 4.78 11.09
N THR A 49 -1.94 5.55 11.88
CA THR A 49 -2.61 5.07 13.08
C THR A 49 -4.11 5.22 12.90
N SER A 50 -4.82 4.11 13.03
CA SER A 50 -6.28 4.00 12.96
C SER A 50 -6.88 4.20 11.58
N SER A 51 -6.44 5.18 10.81
CA SER A 51 -6.98 5.39 9.47
C SER A 51 -6.09 6.31 8.66
N ILE A 52 -6.31 6.30 7.34
CA ILE A 52 -5.60 7.19 6.43
C ILE A 52 -6.42 7.29 5.15
N ALA A 53 -6.44 8.47 4.57
CA ALA A 53 -7.13 8.68 3.30
C ALA A 53 -6.37 7.98 2.18
N CYS A 54 -7.10 7.29 1.31
CA CYS A 54 -6.52 6.50 0.24
C CYS A 54 -6.59 7.28 -1.06
N ASN A 55 -5.67 8.23 -1.23
CA ASN A 55 -5.70 9.09 -2.41
C ASN A 55 -4.32 9.65 -2.73
N ASP A 56 -4.22 10.27 -3.91
CA ASP A 56 -2.96 10.84 -4.37
C ASP A 56 -2.49 11.99 -3.50
N ALA A 57 -3.41 12.74 -2.92
CA ALA A 57 -3.05 13.87 -2.09
C ALA A 57 -2.30 13.43 -0.83
N THR A 58 -2.62 12.23 -0.34
CA THR A 58 -2.00 11.68 0.87
C THR A 58 -0.70 10.94 0.58
N PHE A 59 -0.67 10.14 -0.48
CA PHE A 59 0.46 9.26 -0.77
C PHE A 59 1.32 9.73 -1.93
N GLY A 60 0.81 10.55 -2.83
CA GLY A 60 1.40 10.79 -4.12
C GLY A 60 0.79 9.84 -5.15
N ASP A 61 1.16 9.97 -6.39
CA ASP A 61 0.59 9.16 -7.47
C ASP A 61 1.62 8.15 -7.97
N PRO A 62 1.62 6.92 -7.46
CA PRO A 62 2.61 5.93 -7.84
C PRO A 62 2.42 5.39 -9.26
N ILE A 63 1.20 5.46 -9.78
CA ILE A 63 0.93 4.95 -11.11
C ILE A 63 -0.23 5.74 -11.71
N PRO A 64 0.06 6.77 -12.52
CA PRO A 64 -0.96 7.63 -13.11
C PRO A 64 -1.92 6.86 -14.02
N ASN A 65 -3.14 7.35 -14.09
CA ASN A 65 -4.15 6.82 -15.00
C ASN A 65 -4.53 5.37 -14.73
N THR A 66 -4.31 4.91 -13.51
CA THR A 66 -4.64 3.54 -13.12
C THR A 66 -5.39 3.59 -11.80
N ALA A 67 -6.47 2.84 -11.71
CA ALA A 67 -7.21 2.74 -10.46
C ALA A 67 -6.31 2.09 -9.41
N LYS A 68 -6.22 2.71 -8.25
CA LYS A 68 -5.35 2.28 -7.17
C LYS A 68 -6.17 1.85 -5.97
N ALA A 69 -5.53 1.20 -5.02
CA ALA A 69 -6.18 0.78 -3.79
C ALA A 69 -5.19 0.88 -2.66
N CYS A 70 -5.70 0.86 -1.43
CA CYS A 70 -4.85 0.85 -0.25
C CYS A 70 -4.91 -0.50 0.43
N TYR A 71 -3.77 -0.91 0.95
CA TYR A 71 -3.62 -2.16 1.68
C TYR A 71 -2.84 -1.86 2.95
N TYR A 72 -3.11 -2.62 4.00
CA TYR A 72 -2.32 -2.47 5.23
C TYR A 72 -1.73 -3.81 5.64
N LYS A 73 -0.73 -3.72 6.48
CA LYS A 73 -0.08 -4.91 6.97
C LYS A 73 0.18 -4.86 8.47
#